data_492ab67e8064b887a8e4a338616a6a03
#
_entry.id   492ab67e8064b887a8e4a338616a6a03
#
_cell.length_a   1.000
_cell.length_b   1.000
_cell.length_c   1.000
_cell.angle_alpha   90.00
_cell.angle_beta   90.00
_cell.angle_gamma   90.00
#
_symmetry.space_group_name_H-M   'P 1'
#
loop_
_entity.id
_entity.type
_entity.pdbx_description
1 polymer ?
#
loop_
_entity_poly.entity_id
_entity_poly.type
_entity_poly.pdbx_seq_one_letter_code
_entity_poly.pdbx_strand_id
1 'polypeptide(L)'
;MNIVFHQGALGDWVLTFPILRALRPVYAVAPYSKANLAARLIDRIKPVGIEKTGFSQLYISGGNPSSQLGSSWCNILDDTTLIISFVSNGDDAWAANIRELASRAHHVFIRPQPPSSYRKHVTDWYDEQLRDQGVELCYPAIELSTSDSQNVVVHPGSGGKNKCWPADRFEKLVSVLRGHGKSVTVIYGDVERETWAQKKIDHWQEQLNAQFIPDLDQLVDVFEQAGMFIGNDTGPTHLAAAMGLHTIVLFGPSLHRVWSPRGPRVTVISPPRPCPISHIDVRSVLAMVKACS
;
A
#
# COMPACT_ATOMS: atom_id res chain seq x y z
N MET A 1 24.23 2.62 -7.33
CA MET A 1 22.78 2.49 -7.63
C MET A 1 22.06 1.97 -6.41
N ASN A 2 20.72 2.24 -6.23
CA ASN A 2 19.96 1.80 -5.06
C ASN A 2 18.97 0.70 -5.43
N ILE A 3 18.72 -0.25 -4.53
CA ILE A 3 17.74 -1.32 -4.70
C ILE A 3 16.86 -1.41 -3.44
N VAL A 4 15.55 -1.55 -3.63
CA VAL A 4 14.60 -1.81 -2.54
C VAL A 4 13.85 -3.11 -2.83
N PHE A 5 13.91 -4.07 -1.91
CA PHE A 5 13.21 -5.36 -1.96
C PHE A 5 11.98 -5.35 -1.05
N HIS A 6 10.83 -5.75 -1.59
CA HIS A 6 9.58 -5.83 -0.82
C HIS A 6 8.63 -6.92 -1.36
N GLN A 7 7.98 -7.68 -0.47
CA GLN A 7 7.00 -8.73 -0.83
C GLN A 7 5.66 -8.62 -0.06
N GLY A 8 5.50 -7.62 0.79
CA GLY A 8 4.29 -7.43 1.60
C GLY A 8 3.03 -7.11 0.79
N ALA A 9 1.92 -6.93 1.48
CA ALA A 9 0.64 -6.52 0.88
C ALA A 9 0.71 -5.13 0.21
N LEU A 10 -0.32 -4.77 -0.56
CA LEU A 10 -0.36 -3.48 -1.26
C LEU A 10 -0.21 -2.29 -0.31
N GLY A 11 -0.89 -2.31 0.85
CA GLY A 11 -0.78 -1.24 1.85
C GLY A 11 0.65 -1.06 2.36
N ASP A 12 1.32 -2.18 2.71
CA ASP A 12 2.71 -2.16 3.18
C ASP A 12 3.65 -1.63 2.09
N TRP A 13 3.42 -2.02 0.82
CA TRP A 13 4.19 -1.52 -0.31
C TRP A 13 4.03 -0.02 -0.50
N VAL A 14 2.82 0.51 -0.46
CA VAL A 14 2.56 1.94 -0.61
C VAL A 14 3.19 2.75 0.53
N LEU A 15 3.26 2.21 1.74
CA LEU A 15 3.93 2.85 2.88
C LEU A 15 5.46 2.97 2.69
N THR A 16 6.07 2.25 1.72
CA THR A 16 7.48 2.44 1.35
C THR A 16 7.71 3.51 0.28
N PHE A 17 6.66 4.07 -0.32
CA PHE A 17 6.80 5.08 -1.38
C PHE A 17 7.62 6.32 -0.99
N PRO A 18 7.57 6.85 0.25
CA PRO A 18 8.49 7.90 0.67
C PRO A 18 9.97 7.49 0.52
N ILE A 19 10.32 6.26 0.91
CA ILE A 19 11.68 5.72 0.76
C ILE A 19 12.07 5.64 -0.72
N LEU A 20 11.20 5.11 -1.58
CA LEU A 20 11.45 5.05 -3.03
C LEU A 20 11.66 6.45 -3.63
N ARG A 21 10.85 7.44 -3.23
CA ARG A 21 11.01 8.83 -3.69
C ARG A 21 12.33 9.46 -3.25
N ALA A 22 12.78 9.16 -2.03
CA ALA A 22 14.04 9.68 -1.50
C ALA A 22 15.27 9.06 -2.20
N LEU A 23 15.17 7.82 -2.65
CA LEU A 23 16.30 7.05 -3.22
C LEU A 23 16.44 7.12 -4.74
N ARG A 24 15.56 7.84 -5.44
CA ARG A 24 15.56 7.91 -6.92
C ARG A 24 16.91 8.31 -7.52
N PRO A 25 17.45 7.66 -8.54
CA PRO A 25 16.92 6.48 -9.23
C PRO A 25 17.10 5.19 -8.43
N VAL A 26 16.08 4.31 -8.44
CA VAL A 26 16.08 3.08 -7.64
C VAL A 26 15.43 1.92 -8.39
N TYR A 27 15.97 0.70 -8.22
CA TYR A 27 15.30 -0.53 -8.60
C TYR A 27 14.29 -0.91 -7.50
N ALA A 28 13.03 -1.00 -7.85
CA ALA A 28 11.95 -1.46 -7.01
C ALA A 28 11.67 -2.94 -7.27
N VAL A 29 12.20 -3.83 -6.44
CA VAL A 29 12.09 -5.28 -6.59
C VAL A 29 10.94 -5.78 -5.72
N ALA A 30 9.81 -6.08 -6.35
CA ALA A 30 8.57 -6.51 -5.72
C ALA A 30 7.78 -7.42 -6.68
N PRO A 31 6.63 -8.01 -6.31
CA PRO A 31 5.72 -8.57 -7.31
C PRO A 31 5.47 -7.56 -8.44
N TYR A 32 5.57 -7.99 -9.70
CA TYR A 32 5.68 -7.08 -10.85
C TYR A 32 4.58 -6.00 -10.89
N SER A 33 3.34 -6.38 -10.59
CA SER A 33 2.23 -5.41 -10.54
C SER A 33 2.46 -4.27 -9.55
N LYS A 34 3.07 -4.56 -8.40
CA LYS A 34 3.40 -3.54 -7.37
C LYS A 34 4.62 -2.72 -7.76
N ALA A 35 5.64 -3.35 -8.33
CA ALA A 35 6.83 -2.64 -8.83
C ALA A 35 6.44 -1.66 -9.96
N ASN A 36 5.59 -2.11 -10.89
CA ASN A 36 5.04 -1.30 -11.98
C ASN A 36 4.17 -0.15 -11.48
N LEU A 37 3.34 -0.40 -10.46
CA LEU A 37 2.58 0.66 -9.77
C LEU A 37 3.49 1.77 -9.24
N ALA A 38 4.59 1.43 -8.59
CA ALA A 38 5.54 2.42 -8.11
C ALA A 38 6.16 3.22 -9.26
N ALA A 39 6.52 2.56 -10.37
CA ALA A 39 7.08 3.22 -11.57
C ALA A 39 6.07 4.13 -12.27
N ARG A 40 4.78 3.80 -12.22
CA ARG A 40 3.70 4.67 -12.73
C ARG A 40 3.53 5.95 -11.91
N LEU A 41 3.72 5.87 -10.60
CA LEU A 41 3.41 6.97 -9.67
C LEU A 41 4.64 7.74 -9.18
N ILE A 42 5.84 7.26 -9.45
CA ILE A 42 7.10 7.85 -8.97
C ILE A 42 8.12 7.83 -10.11
N ASP A 43 8.62 9.01 -10.46
CA ASP A 43 9.64 9.13 -11.51
C ASP A 43 10.93 8.39 -11.17
N ARG A 44 11.61 7.89 -12.20
CA ARG A 44 12.93 7.27 -12.11
C ARG A 44 12.97 6.00 -11.25
N ILE A 45 11.82 5.31 -11.13
CA ILE A 45 11.73 3.94 -10.61
C ILE A 45 11.98 2.96 -11.76
N LYS A 46 12.83 1.97 -11.50
CA LYS A 46 13.03 0.82 -12.38
C LYS A 46 12.27 -0.38 -11.80
N PRO A 47 11.10 -0.75 -12.35
CA PRO A 47 10.29 -1.83 -11.81
C PRO A 47 10.91 -3.18 -12.14
N VAL A 48 10.94 -4.06 -11.14
CA VAL A 48 11.46 -5.42 -11.27
C VAL A 48 10.50 -6.40 -10.62
N GLY A 49 9.98 -7.34 -11.41
CA GLY A 49 9.19 -8.47 -10.90
C GLY A 49 10.10 -9.47 -10.22
N ILE A 50 9.98 -9.61 -8.90
CA ILE A 50 10.81 -10.55 -8.12
C ILE A 50 10.62 -12.00 -8.60
N GLU A 51 9.44 -12.32 -9.10
CA GLU A 51 9.10 -13.63 -9.69
C GLU A 51 9.84 -13.95 -11.00
N LYS A 52 10.39 -12.94 -11.67
CA LYS A 52 11.15 -13.06 -12.92
C LYS A 52 12.66 -13.03 -12.71
N THR A 53 13.09 -13.00 -11.45
CA THR A 53 14.50 -12.97 -11.06
C THR A 53 14.84 -14.23 -10.26
N GLY A 54 16.09 -14.49 -10.03
CA GLY A 54 16.53 -15.58 -9.15
C GLY A 54 16.52 -15.21 -7.66
N PHE A 55 16.06 -14.04 -7.27
CA PHE A 55 16.16 -13.55 -5.87
C PHE A 55 15.41 -14.40 -4.84
N SER A 56 14.35 -15.10 -5.24
CA SER A 56 13.65 -16.05 -4.36
C SER A 56 14.51 -17.28 -4.01
N GLN A 57 15.48 -17.63 -4.84
CA GLN A 57 16.38 -18.75 -4.59
C GLN A 57 17.45 -18.42 -3.55
N LEU A 58 17.67 -17.14 -3.24
CA LEU A 58 18.61 -16.72 -2.21
C LEU A 58 18.22 -17.16 -0.78
N TYR A 59 17.01 -17.67 -0.58
CA TYR A 59 16.60 -18.32 0.69
C TYR A 59 17.23 -19.71 0.88
N ILE A 60 17.85 -20.31 -0.16
CA ILE A 60 18.48 -21.62 -0.09
C ILE A 60 19.91 -21.48 0.46
N SER A 61 20.20 -22.16 1.55
CA SER A 61 21.55 -22.21 2.14
C SER A 61 22.47 -23.14 1.37
N GLY A 62 23.76 -22.79 1.26
CA GLY A 62 24.82 -23.65 0.71
C GLY A 62 24.86 -23.79 -0.82
N GLY A 63 24.11 -22.93 -1.54
CA GLY A 63 24.21 -22.80 -2.99
C GLY A 63 25.30 -21.81 -3.42
N ASN A 64 25.61 -21.77 -4.73
CA ASN A 64 26.36 -20.65 -5.29
C ASN A 64 25.36 -19.55 -5.70
N PRO A 65 25.27 -18.42 -4.96
CA PRO A 65 24.25 -17.41 -5.22
C PRO A 65 24.38 -16.79 -6.64
N SER A 66 25.60 -16.68 -7.18
CA SER A 66 25.85 -16.11 -8.50
C SER A 66 25.28 -16.97 -9.63
N SER A 67 25.23 -18.30 -9.47
CA SER A 67 24.67 -19.20 -10.46
C SER A 67 23.14 -19.17 -10.51
N GLN A 68 22.49 -18.63 -9.50
CA GLN A 68 21.04 -18.55 -9.37
C GLN A 68 20.47 -17.26 -10.00
N LEU A 69 21.34 -16.24 -10.14
CA LEU A 69 21.00 -14.96 -10.75
C LEU A 69 21.58 -14.90 -12.17
N GLY A 70 20.83 -14.36 -13.12
CA GLY A 70 21.36 -14.08 -14.45
C GLY A 70 22.53 -13.08 -14.39
N SER A 71 23.48 -13.17 -15.35
CA SER A 71 24.67 -12.31 -15.41
C SER A 71 24.37 -10.83 -15.36
N SER A 72 23.23 -10.39 -15.91
CA SER A 72 22.78 -8.99 -15.85
C SER A 72 22.56 -8.50 -14.42
N TRP A 73 22.03 -9.37 -13.54
CA TRP A 73 21.80 -9.02 -12.14
C TRP A 73 23.09 -8.97 -11.34
N CYS A 74 24.06 -9.86 -11.61
CA CYS A 74 25.38 -9.79 -11.00
C CYS A 74 26.04 -8.44 -11.27
N ASN A 75 26.02 -7.97 -12.51
CA ASN A 75 26.59 -6.67 -12.88
C ASN A 75 25.84 -5.49 -12.17
N ILE A 76 24.52 -5.56 -12.06
CA ILE A 76 23.73 -4.54 -11.35
C ILE A 76 24.10 -4.51 -9.86
N LEU A 77 24.28 -5.66 -9.24
CA LEU A 77 24.64 -5.78 -7.83
C LEU A 77 26.05 -5.27 -7.54
N ASP A 78 27.01 -5.48 -8.46
CA ASP A 78 28.36 -4.96 -8.37
C ASP A 78 28.40 -3.42 -8.36
N ASP A 79 27.49 -2.76 -9.09
CA ASP A 79 27.34 -1.30 -9.15
C ASP A 79 26.41 -0.72 -8.07
N THR A 80 25.84 -1.59 -7.23
CA THR A 80 24.89 -1.17 -6.19
C THR A 80 25.62 -0.58 -4.99
N THR A 81 25.11 0.55 -4.50
CA THR A 81 25.68 1.27 -3.35
C THR A 81 24.85 1.08 -2.08
N LEU A 82 23.52 0.89 -2.23
CA LEU A 82 22.60 0.71 -1.11
C LEU A 82 21.51 -0.32 -1.46
N ILE A 83 21.33 -1.27 -0.57
CA ILE A 83 20.22 -2.24 -0.59
C ILE A 83 19.38 -2.07 0.66
N ILE A 84 18.08 -1.78 0.48
CA ILE A 84 17.09 -1.81 1.56
C ILE A 84 16.18 -3.00 1.34
N SER A 85 16.10 -3.87 2.32
CA SER A 85 15.34 -5.11 2.24
C SER A 85 14.25 -5.19 3.30
N PHE A 86 13.01 -5.38 2.84
CA PHE A 86 11.85 -5.71 3.67
C PHE A 86 11.50 -7.21 3.60
N VAL A 87 12.33 -8.02 2.92
CA VAL A 87 12.08 -9.45 2.71
C VAL A 87 12.90 -10.35 3.63
N SER A 88 13.83 -9.77 4.39
CA SER A 88 14.70 -10.47 5.34
C SER A 88 14.92 -9.60 6.58
N ASN A 89 15.18 -10.23 7.71
CA ASN A 89 15.55 -9.54 8.97
C ASN A 89 17.06 -9.36 9.14
N GLY A 90 17.87 -9.82 8.17
CA GLY A 90 19.31 -9.63 8.18
C GLY A 90 20.14 -10.80 8.72
N ASP A 91 19.52 -11.84 9.25
CA ASP A 91 20.16 -13.00 9.90
C ASP A 91 19.81 -14.37 9.27
N ASP A 92 19.18 -14.35 8.10
CA ASP A 92 18.81 -15.54 7.33
C ASP A 92 19.73 -15.78 6.11
N ALA A 93 19.50 -16.90 5.41
CA ALA A 93 20.26 -17.28 4.22
C ALA A 93 20.15 -16.22 3.12
N TRP A 94 18.98 -15.58 2.95
CA TRP A 94 18.78 -14.53 1.97
C TRP A 94 19.71 -13.34 2.23
N ALA A 95 19.80 -12.91 3.49
CA ALA A 95 20.70 -11.82 3.89
C ALA A 95 22.17 -12.16 3.69
N ALA A 96 22.59 -13.41 4.00
CA ALA A 96 23.95 -13.86 3.76
C ALA A 96 24.30 -13.83 2.27
N ASN A 97 23.44 -14.40 1.44
CA ASN A 97 23.63 -14.52 0.00
C ASN A 97 23.63 -13.15 -0.71
N ILE A 98 22.74 -12.23 -0.33
CA ILE A 98 22.74 -10.89 -0.93
C ILE A 98 23.95 -10.05 -0.54
N ARG A 99 24.49 -10.22 0.67
CA ARG A 99 25.76 -9.59 1.09
C ARG A 99 26.95 -10.09 0.30
N GLU A 100 26.98 -11.39 0.00
CA GLU A 100 28.02 -11.99 -0.87
C GLU A 100 27.96 -11.43 -2.28
N LEU A 101 26.74 -11.40 -2.89
CA LEU A 101 26.51 -10.94 -4.26
C LEU A 101 26.76 -9.44 -4.45
N ALA A 102 26.43 -8.62 -3.47
CA ALA A 102 26.59 -7.17 -3.51
C ALA A 102 27.54 -6.68 -2.40
N SER A 103 28.74 -7.24 -2.35
CA SER A 103 29.68 -7.05 -1.24
C SER A 103 30.14 -5.60 -1.04
N ARG A 104 29.98 -4.72 -2.04
CA ARG A 104 30.29 -3.29 -1.98
C ARG A 104 29.11 -2.44 -1.51
N ALA A 105 27.91 -2.98 -1.50
CA ALA A 105 26.72 -2.25 -1.10
C ALA A 105 26.62 -2.11 0.41
N HIS A 106 26.05 -1.01 0.87
CA HIS A 106 25.53 -0.92 2.22
C HIS A 106 24.19 -1.65 2.30
N HIS A 107 24.03 -2.57 3.26
CA HIS A 107 22.83 -3.40 3.40
C HIS A 107 22.04 -2.99 4.62
N VAL A 108 20.77 -2.67 4.41
CA VAL A 108 19.81 -2.32 5.45
C VAL A 108 18.65 -3.31 5.42
N PHE A 109 18.36 -3.93 6.56
CA PHE A 109 17.27 -4.88 6.71
C PHE A 109 16.21 -4.29 7.63
N ILE A 110 15.00 -4.13 7.08
CA ILE A 110 13.87 -3.52 7.77
C ILE A 110 12.88 -4.60 8.19
N ARG A 111 12.54 -4.64 9.46
CA ARG A 111 11.41 -5.42 9.97
C ARG A 111 10.12 -4.66 9.68
N PRO A 112 9.25 -5.16 8.77
CA PRO A 112 8.06 -4.43 8.37
C PRO A 112 7.05 -4.26 9.51
N GLN A 113 7.00 -5.21 10.43
CA GLN A 113 6.07 -5.22 11.55
C GLN A 113 6.76 -4.63 12.80
N PRO A 114 6.26 -3.49 13.34
CA PRO A 114 6.78 -2.97 14.58
C PRO A 114 6.33 -3.83 15.78
N PRO A 115 7.03 -3.76 16.92
CA PRO A 115 6.60 -4.44 18.14
C PRO A 115 5.19 -4.01 18.57
N SER A 116 4.45 -4.88 19.23
CA SER A 116 3.09 -4.59 19.70
C SER A 116 3.01 -3.40 20.67
N SER A 117 4.12 -3.05 21.30
CA SER A 117 4.26 -1.87 22.17
C SER A 117 4.51 -0.57 21.40
N TYR A 118 4.78 -0.61 20.09
CA TYR A 118 5.07 0.58 19.28
C TYR A 118 3.82 1.47 19.15
N ARG A 119 4.00 2.79 19.28
CA ARG A 119 2.88 3.74 19.33
C ARG A 119 2.98 4.89 18.33
N LYS A 120 4.09 4.99 17.58
CA LYS A 120 4.24 5.92 16.47
C LYS A 120 3.77 5.26 15.17
N HIS A 121 3.80 5.97 14.07
CA HIS A 121 3.42 5.43 12.77
C HIS A 121 4.46 4.42 12.25
N VAL A 122 4.02 3.43 11.47
CA VAL A 122 4.93 2.39 10.92
C VAL A 122 6.03 2.96 10.01
N THR A 123 5.80 4.08 9.33
CA THR A 123 6.87 4.74 8.57
C THR A 123 7.94 5.33 9.47
N ASP A 124 7.59 5.81 10.67
CA ASP A 124 8.57 6.26 11.67
C ASP A 124 9.41 5.07 12.17
N TRP A 125 8.82 3.88 12.28
CA TRP A 125 9.52 2.62 12.55
C TRP A 125 10.51 2.25 11.46
N TYR A 126 10.17 2.48 10.19
CA TYR A 126 11.12 2.27 9.09
C TYR A 126 12.28 3.26 9.16
N ASP A 127 12.00 4.54 9.43
CA ASP A 127 13.02 5.59 9.57
C ASP A 127 13.97 5.37 10.75
N GLU A 128 13.44 4.90 11.88
CA GLU A 128 14.25 4.53 13.04
C GLU A 128 15.24 3.43 12.66
N GLN A 129 14.79 2.35 12.00
CA GLN A 129 15.65 1.25 11.57
C GLN A 129 16.66 1.67 10.48
N LEU A 130 16.30 2.58 9.59
CA LEU A 130 17.21 3.13 8.59
C LEU A 130 18.36 3.90 9.29
N ARG A 131 18.02 4.79 10.21
CA ARG A 131 19.02 5.57 10.99
C ARG A 131 19.89 4.70 11.87
N ASP A 132 19.33 3.70 12.53
CA ASP A 132 20.08 2.76 13.37
C ASP A 132 21.13 1.97 12.54
N GLN A 133 20.87 1.80 11.23
CA GLN A 133 21.77 1.16 10.29
C GLN A 133 22.54 2.16 9.40
N GLY A 134 22.64 3.42 9.82
CA GLY A 134 23.50 4.44 9.20
C GLY A 134 22.94 5.08 7.92
N VAL A 135 21.63 4.97 7.66
CA VAL A 135 20.98 5.58 6.50
C VAL A 135 20.03 6.68 6.96
N GLU A 136 20.30 7.91 6.54
CA GLU A 136 19.40 9.05 6.74
C GLU A 136 18.84 9.50 5.39
N LEU A 137 17.50 9.54 5.26
CA LEU A 137 16.80 9.90 4.04
C LEU A 137 16.17 11.29 4.16
N CYS A 138 16.29 12.07 3.09
CA CYS A 138 15.57 13.32 2.93
C CYS A 138 14.31 13.05 2.08
N TYR A 139 13.14 13.23 2.66
CA TYR A 139 11.87 12.95 1.99
C TYR A 139 11.39 14.18 1.21
N PRO A 140 11.26 14.06 -0.13
CA PRO A 140 10.70 15.17 -0.91
C PRO A 140 9.24 15.39 -0.55
N ALA A 141 8.79 16.64 -0.62
CA ALA A 141 7.38 16.96 -0.50
C ALA A 141 6.56 16.21 -1.58
N ILE A 142 5.39 15.74 -1.19
CA ILE A 142 4.46 15.11 -2.15
C ILE A 142 3.79 16.24 -2.92
N GLU A 143 4.04 16.29 -4.23
CA GLU A 143 3.27 17.18 -5.11
C GLU A 143 1.84 16.64 -5.21
N LEU A 144 0.88 17.52 -4.91
CA LEU A 144 -0.53 17.18 -4.98
C LEU A 144 -0.99 17.23 -6.44
N SER A 145 -1.34 16.09 -7.00
CA SER A 145 -2.27 16.07 -8.12
C SER A 145 -3.67 16.30 -7.55
N THR A 146 -4.17 17.52 -7.61
CA THR A 146 -5.54 17.82 -7.18
C THR A 146 -6.47 17.58 -8.36
N SER A 147 -7.26 16.53 -8.30
CA SER A 147 -8.42 16.40 -9.18
C SER A 147 -9.56 17.21 -8.58
N ASP A 148 -10.13 18.15 -9.36
CA ASP A 148 -11.37 18.88 -9.02
C ASP A 148 -12.62 17.99 -9.22
N SER A 149 -12.42 16.71 -9.43
CA SER A 149 -13.49 15.73 -9.65
C SER A 149 -14.41 15.63 -8.43
N GLN A 150 -15.71 15.64 -8.69
CA GLN A 150 -16.74 15.42 -7.67
C GLN A 150 -17.07 13.92 -7.47
N ASN A 151 -16.36 13.04 -8.17
CA ASN A 151 -16.56 11.60 -8.05
C ASN A 151 -16.00 11.05 -6.74
N VAL A 152 -16.83 10.30 -6.02
CA VAL A 152 -16.48 9.60 -4.78
C VAL A 152 -16.31 8.13 -5.07
N VAL A 153 -15.12 7.59 -4.86
CA VAL A 153 -14.87 6.15 -4.97
C VAL A 153 -15.10 5.50 -3.60
N VAL A 154 -15.87 4.43 -3.56
CA VAL A 154 -16.18 3.65 -2.35
C VAL A 154 -15.67 2.23 -2.50
N HIS A 155 -14.83 1.77 -1.58
CA HIS A 155 -14.33 0.39 -1.52
C HIS A 155 -14.74 -0.27 -0.20
N PRO A 156 -15.73 -1.19 -0.22
CA PRO A 156 -16.30 -1.78 0.99
C PRO A 156 -15.54 -3.00 1.50
N GLY A 157 -14.57 -3.49 0.73
CA GLY A 157 -13.82 -4.70 1.02
C GLY A 157 -12.70 -4.54 2.04
N SER A 158 -12.16 -5.66 2.47
CA SER A 158 -10.90 -5.78 3.21
C SER A 158 -10.45 -7.25 3.25
N GLY A 159 -9.15 -7.51 3.30
CA GLY A 159 -8.60 -8.85 3.51
C GLY A 159 -8.94 -9.46 4.88
N GLY A 160 -9.37 -8.66 5.86
CA GLY A 160 -9.80 -9.12 7.17
C GLY A 160 -11.28 -8.84 7.42
N LYS A 161 -12.10 -9.87 7.65
CA LYS A 161 -13.55 -9.71 7.90
C LYS A 161 -13.87 -8.75 9.05
N ASN A 162 -13.07 -8.74 10.10
CA ASN A 162 -13.23 -7.87 11.26
C ASN A 162 -12.87 -6.38 10.99
N LYS A 163 -12.24 -6.10 9.85
CA LYS A 163 -11.94 -4.75 9.37
C LYS A 163 -12.98 -4.21 8.39
N CYS A 164 -13.97 -5.02 7.99
CA CYS A 164 -15.03 -4.60 7.07
C CYS A 164 -16.13 -3.87 7.83
N TRP A 165 -16.39 -2.63 7.44
CA TRP A 165 -17.60 -1.92 7.87
C TRP A 165 -18.84 -2.63 7.32
N PRO A 166 -19.98 -2.67 8.07
CA PRO A 166 -21.17 -3.41 7.64
C PRO A 166 -21.67 -3.01 6.25
N ALA A 167 -22.03 -4.00 5.43
CA ALA A 167 -22.42 -3.80 4.05
C ALA A 167 -23.64 -2.86 3.90
N ASP A 168 -24.66 -3.05 4.75
CA ASP A 168 -25.87 -2.22 4.80
C ASP A 168 -25.55 -0.73 5.05
N ARG A 169 -24.49 -0.46 5.78
CA ARG A 169 -24.02 0.92 6.03
C ARG A 169 -23.35 1.53 4.83
N PHE A 170 -22.54 0.76 4.08
CA PHE A 170 -22.00 1.22 2.82
C PHE A 170 -23.12 1.47 1.80
N GLU A 171 -24.09 0.58 1.71
CA GLU A 171 -25.27 0.76 0.85
C GLU A 171 -26.02 2.03 1.19
N LYS A 172 -26.28 2.28 2.48
CA LYS A 172 -26.91 3.51 2.95
C LYS A 172 -26.07 4.75 2.66
N LEU A 173 -24.75 4.68 2.87
CA LEU A 173 -23.82 5.77 2.56
C LEU A 173 -23.89 6.14 1.07
N VAL A 174 -23.78 5.14 0.17
CA VAL A 174 -23.84 5.34 -1.28
C VAL A 174 -25.18 5.94 -1.70
N SER A 175 -26.30 5.40 -1.17
CA SER A 175 -27.64 5.91 -1.44
C SER A 175 -27.77 7.39 -1.05
N VAL A 176 -27.31 7.77 0.14
CA VAL A 176 -27.37 9.17 0.61
C VAL A 176 -26.49 10.08 -0.23
N LEU A 177 -25.28 9.66 -0.58
CA LEU A 177 -24.37 10.46 -1.41
C LEU A 177 -24.96 10.72 -2.81
N ARG A 178 -25.50 9.67 -3.45
CA ARG A 178 -26.21 9.79 -4.74
C ARG A 178 -27.45 10.68 -4.64
N GLY A 179 -28.22 10.55 -3.57
CA GLY A 179 -29.37 11.42 -3.27
C GLY A 179 -29.02 12.91 -3.10
N HIS A 180 -27.77 13.21 -2.70
CA HIS A 180 -27.22 14.57 -2.68
C HIS A 180 -26.52 15.00 -3.98
N GLY A 181 -26.71 14.27 -5.08
CA GLY A 181 -26.15 14.61 -6.39
C GLY A 181 -24.68 14.28 -6.58
N LYS A 182 -24.02 13.56 -5.65
CA LYS A 182 -22.63 13.13 -5.84
C LYS A 182 -22.55 11.96 -6.84
N SER A 183 -21.56 12.01 -7.73
CA SER A 183 -21.16 10.82 -8.50
C SER A 183 -20.48 9.84 -7.57
N VAL A 184 -20.93 8.57 -7.55
CA VAL A 184 -20.35 7.54 -6.67
C VAL A 184 -20.04 6.30 -7.47
N THR A 185 -18.75 5.94 -7.51
CA THR A 185 -18.24 4.69 -8.08
C THR A 185 -17.94 3.72 -6.94
N VAL A 186 -18.62 2.58 -6.93
CA VAL A 186 -18.35 1.50 -5.97
C VAL A 186 -17.44 0.49 -6.64
N ILE A 187 -16.34 0.11 -5.98
CA ILE A 187 -15.37 -0.83 -6.53
C ILE A 187 -15.15 -2.03 -5.62
N TYR A 188 -14.76 -3.16 -6.21
CA TYR A 188 -14.26 -4.34 -5.50
C TYR A 188 -13.19 -5.03 -6.35
N GLY A 189 -12.29 -5.78 -5.70
CA GLY A 189 -11.15 -6.44 -6.34
C GLY A 189 -11.16 -7.96 -6.19
N ASP A 190 -10.01 -8.57 -6.47
CA ASP A 190 -9.83 -10.03 -6.37
C ASP A 190 -10.11 -10.57 -4.97
N VAL A 191 -9.69 -9.86 -3.93
CA VAL A 191 -9.93 -10.30 -2.53
C VAL A 191 -11.42 -10.48 -2.26
N GLU A 192 -12.25 -9.53 -2.69
CA GLU A 192 -13.69 -9.60 -2.53
C GLU A 192 -14.29 -10.68 -3.43
N ARG A 193 -13.81 -10.80 -4.67
CA ARG A 193 -14.25 -11.85 -5.62
C ARG A 193 -13.97 -13.25 -5.10
N GLU A 194 -12.85 -13.47 -4.40
CA GLU A 194 -12.49 -14.76 -3.83
C GLU A 194 -13.20 -15.04 -2.50
N THR A 195 -13.49 -14.02 -1.71
CA THR A 195 -13.96 -14.20 -0.32
C THR A 195 -15.45 -13.95 -0.12
N TRP A 196 -16.10 -13.18 -1.01
CA TRP A 196 -17.52 -12.93 -0.93
C TRP A 196 -18.32 -14.03 -1.64
N ALA A 197 -19.49 -14.37 -1.09
CA ALA A 197 -20.43 -15.23 -1.79
C ALA A 197 -20.91 -14.53 -3.08
N GLN A 198 -21.04 -15.29 -4.17
CA GLN A 198 -21.50 -14.78 -5.47
C GLN A 198 -22.77 -13.93 -5.35
N LYS A 199 -23.76 -14.42 -4.59
CA LYS A 199 -25.00 -13.72 -4.29
C LYS A 199 -24.82 -12.30 -3.74
N LYS A 200 -23.74 -12.07 -2.95
CA LYS A 200 -23.40 -10.73 -2.45
C LYS A 200 -22.82 -9.86 -3.57
N ILE A 201 -21.98 -10.41 -4.41
CA ILE A 201 -21.40 -9.71 -5.56
C ILE A 201 -22.51 -9.27 -6.50
N ASP A 202 -23.42 -10.19 -6.88
CA ASP A 202 -24.57 -9.92 -7.74
C ASP A 202 -25.44 -8.79 -7.18
N HIS A 203 -25.76 -8.86 -5.88
CA HIS A 203 -26.51 -7.81 -5.19
C HIS A 203 -25.84 -6.44 -5.30
N TRP A 204 -24.52 -6.37 -5.08
CA TRP A 204 -23.79 -5.10 -5.15
C TRP A 204 -23.66 -4.56 -6.57
N GLN A 205 -23.52 -5.44 -7.56
CA GLN A 205 -23.54 -5.06 -8.96
C GLN A 205 -24.92 -4.50 -9.36
N GLU A 206 -26.02 -5.17 -8.98
CA GLU A 206 -27.36 -4.76 -9.30
C GLU A 206 -27.81 -3.48 -8.58
N GLN A 207 -27.55 -3.38 -7.27
CA GLN A 207 -28.06 -2.28 -6.43
C GLN A 207 -27.15 -1.05 -6.43
N LEU A 208 -25.83 -1.24 -6.51
CA LEU A 208 -24.86 -0.16 -6.39
C LEU A 208 -24.06 0.07 -7.67
N ASN A 209 -24.28 -0.70 -8.73
CA ASN A 209 -23.46 -0.71 -9.95
C ASN A 209 -21.98 -0.87 -9.60
N ALA A 210 -21.66 -1.83 -8.69
CA ALA A 210 -20.31 -2.08 -8.24
C ALA A 210 -19.46 -2.64 -9.38
N GLN A 211 -18.28 -2.10 -9.55
CA GLN A 211 -17.34 -2.43 -10.62
C GLN A 211 -16.22 -3.32 -10.11
N PHE A 212 -15.96 -4.41 -10.82
CA PHE A 212 -14.79 -5.24 -10.57
C PHE A 212 -13.53 -4.57 -11.14
N ILE A 213 -12.52 -4.40 -10.32
CA ILE A 213 -11.21 -3.85 -10.70
C ILE A 213 -10.16 -4.97 -10.63
N PRO A 214 -9.73 -5.51 -11.78
CA PRO A 214 -8.90 -6.71 -11.82
C PRO A 214 -7.42 -6.47 -11.49
N ASP A 215 -6.93 -5.24 -11.67
CA ASP A 215 -5.51 -4.93 -11.51
C ASP A 215 -5.24 -3.53 -10.96
N LEU A 216 -3.98 -3.29 -10.64
CA LEU A 216 -3.55 -2.02 -10.02
C LEU A 216 -3.52 -0.86 -11.02
N ASP A 217 -3.34 -1.10 -12.31
CA ASP A 217 -3.32 -0.05 -13.33
C ASP A 217 -4.74 0.52 -13.51
N GLN A 218 -5.76 -0.34 -13.60
CA GLN A 218 -7.16 0.09 -13.63
C GLN A 218 -7.58 0.77 -12.32
N LEU A 219 -7.05 0.32 -11.18
CA LEU A 219 -7.31 0.97 -9.90
C LEU A 219 -6.78 2.42 -9.90
N VAL A 220 -5.59 2.64 -10.44
CA VAL A 220 -5.02 3.99 -10.61
C VAL A 220 -5.88 4.83 -11.55
N ASP A 221 -6.33 4.28 -12.70
CA ASP A 221 -7.20 4.99 -13.65
C ASP A 221 -8.50 5.47 -12.98
N VAL A 222 -9.11 4.63 -12.13
CA VAL A 222 -10.30 4.99 -11.36
C VAL A 222 -9.99 6.11 -10.36
N PHE A 223 -8.83 6.07 -9.69
CA PHE A 223 -8.43 7.08 -8.72
C PHE A 223 -8.05 8.41 -9.37
N GLU A 224 -7.44 8.42 -10.55
CA GLU A 224 -7.14 9.63 -11.32
C GLU A 224 -8.41 10.42 -11.68
N GLN A 225 -9.56 9.75 -11.79
CA GLN A 225 -10.85 10.34 -12.07
C GLN A 225 -11.68 10.69 -10.81
N ALA A 226 -11.11 10.50 -9.63
CA ALA A 226 -11.79 10.69 -8.35
C ALA A 226 -11.25 11.90 -7.59
N GLY A 227 -12.12 12.59 -6.86
CA GLY A 227 -11.72 13.61 -5.90
C GLY A 227 -11.67 13.08 -4.46
N MET A 228 -12.44 12.03 -4.18
CA MET A 228 -12.56 11.45 -2.84
C MET A 228 -12.58 9.93 -2.87
N PHE A 229 -12.02 9.32 -1.84
CA PHE A 229 -12.09 7.89 -1.59
C PHE A 229 -12.61 7.60 -0.18
N ILE A 230 -13.48 6.61 -0.05
CA ILE A 230 -14.02 6.14 1.24
C ILE A 230 -13.85 4.61 1.31
N GLY A 231 -13.18 4.11 2.35
CA GLY A 231 -13.00 2.66 2.51
C GLY A 231 -12.50 2.25 3.89
N ASN A 232 -12.33 0.95 4.06
CA ASN A 232 -11.74 0.36 5.26
C ASN A 232 -10.20 0.50 5.25
N ASP A 233 -9.54 0.07 6.32
CA ASP A 233 -8.08 -0.08 6.41
C ASP A 233 -7.59 -1.20 5.45
N THR A 234 -7.23 -0.80 4.22
CA THR A 234 -6.87 -1.70 3.10
C THR A 234 -5.84 -1.10 2.16
N GLY A 235 -5.24 -1.94 1.30
CA GLY A 235 -4.28 -1.49 0.27
C GLY A 235 -4.80 -0.39 -0.65
N PRO A 236 -6.00 -0.50 -1.24
CA PRO A 236 -6.60 0.58 -2.03
C PRO A 236 -6.72 1.92 -1.29
N THR A 237 -7.02 1.89 0.00
CA THR A 237 -7.11 3.10 0.84
C THR A 237 -5.75 3.78 0.99
N HIS A 238 -4.69 3.00 1.20
CA HIS A 238 -3.32 3.52 1.24
C HIS A 238 -2.92 4.13 -0.10
N LEU A 239 -3.27 3.47 -1.21
CA LEU A 239 -2.98 3.96 -2.55
C LEU A 239 -3.71 5.29 -2.84
N ALA A 240 -5.01 5.36 -2.56
CA ALA A 240 -5.80 6.59 -2.73
C ALA A 240 -5.18 7.79 -1.96
N ALA A 241 -4.76 7.56 -0.71
CA ALA A 241 -4.07 8.56 0.10
C ALA A 241 -2.73 8.99 -0.50
N ALA A 242 -1.91 8.02 -0.96
CA ALA A 242 -0.61 8.30 -1.57
C ALA A 242 -0.71 9.02 -2.91
N MET A 243 -1.82 8.86 -3.65
CA MET A 243 -2.17 9.60 -4.86
C MET A 243 -2.77 10.98 -4.57
N GLY A 244 -3.02 11.31 -3.30
CA GLY A 244 -3.48 12.64 -2.90
C GLY A 244 -5.00 12.84 -2.88
N LEU A 245 -5.83 11.80 -3.04
CA LEU A 245 -7.27 11.92 -2.92
C LEU A 245 -7.68 12.33 -1.50
N HIS A 246 -8.82 13.01 -1.36
CA HIS A 246 -9.46 13.12 -0.05
C HIS A 246 -9.86 11.71 0.43
N THR A 247 -9.06 11.13 1.31
CA THR A 247 -9.23 9.74 1.74
C THR A 247 -9.86 9.68 3.11
N ILE A 248 -11.08 9.17 3.18
CA ILE A 248 -11.76 8.86 4.45
C ILE A 248 -11.57 7.37 4.72
N VAL A 249 -10.82 7.06 5.76
CA VAL A 249 -10.53 5.68 6.15
C VAL A 249 -11.25 5.30 7.44
N LEU A 250 -11.90 4.14 7.43
CA LEU A 250 -12.64 3.58 8.55
C LEU A 250 -11.77 2.55 9.28
N PHE A 251 -11.44 2.85 10.54
CA PHE A 251 -10.68 1.95 11.41
C PHE A 251 -11.57 1.33 12.48
N GLY A 252 -11.39 0.05 12.72
CA GLY A 252 -12.03 -0.71 13.79
C GLY A 252 -11.01 -1.23 14.81
N PRO A 253 -10.66 -2.52 14.75
CA PRO A 253 -9.78 -3.16 15.72
C PRO A 253 -8.30 -2.81 15.55
N SER A 254 -7.89 -2.29 14.39
CA SER A 254 -6.49 -1.92 14.11
C SER A 254 -6.10 -0.61 14.79
N LEU A 255 -4.83 -0.50 15.18
CA LEU A 255 -4.28 0.74 15.74
C LEU A 255 -4.04 1.76 14.62
N HIS A 256 -4.99 2.67 14.40
CA HIS A 256 -4.91 3.68 13.36
C HIS A 256 -3.65 4.57 13.47
N ARG A 257 -3.18 4.85 14.70
CA ARG A 257 -1.95 5.62 14.92
C ARG A 257 -0.72 4.98 14.28
N VAL A 258 -0.70 3.64 14.21
CA VAL A 258 0.41 2.87 13.62
C VAL A 258 0.21 2.65 12.13
N TRP A 259 -1.03 2.37 11.71
CA TRP A 259 -1.31 1.83 10.38
C TRP A 259 -2.14 2.74 9.47
N SER A 260 -2.41 4.00 9.86
CA SER A 260 -3.19 4.87 8.98
C SER A 260 -2.47 5.13 7.64
N PRO A 261 -3.21 5.32 6.54
CA PRO A 261 -2.62 5.76 5.29
C PRO A 261 -1.85 7.07 5.45
N ARG A 262 -0.74 7.21 4.71
CA ARG A 262 0.00 8.48 4.60
C ARG A 262 -0.38 9.19 3.31
N GLY A 263 -0.79 10.42 3.44
CA GLY A 263 -1.18 11.28 2.34
C GLY A 263 -1.51 12.68 2.83
N PRO A 264 -1.64 13.65 1.93
CA PRO A 264 -1.85 15.06 2.32
C PRO A 264 -3.28 15.35 2.82
N ARG A 265 -4.25 14.51 2.45
CA ARG A 265 -5.68 14.73 2.71
C ARG A 265 -6.33 13.45 3.25
N VAL A 266 -5.91 13.01 4.45
CA VAL A 266 -6.41 11.79 5.09
C VAL A 266 -7.25 12.13 6.30
N THR A 267 -8.48 11.64 6.34
CA THR A 267 -9.39 11.70 7.49
C THR A 267 -9.61 10.30 8.04
N VAL A 268 -9.16 10.07 9.26
CA VAL A 268 -9.35 8.79 9.96
C VAL A 268 -10.61 8.86 10.82
N ILE A 269 -11.53 7.93 10.59
CA ILE A 269 -12.69 7.71 11.44
C ILE A 269 -12.46 6.42 12.22
N SER A 270 -12.27 6.56 13.53
CA SER A 270 -12.06 5.42 14.43
C SER A 270 -12.77 5.66 15.74
N PRO A 271 -13.23 4.60 16.42
CA PRO A 271 -13.67 4.72 17.79
C PRO A 271 -12.52 5.15 18.71
N PRO A 272 -12.80 5.75 19.89
CA PRO A 272 -11.76 6.19 20.82
C PRO A 272 -10.80 5.09 21.29
N ARG A 273 -11.23 3.85 21.23
CA ARG A 273 -10.43 2.64 21.53
C ARG A 273 -10.65 1.62 20.42
N PRO A 274 -9.65 0.75 20.13
CA PRO A 274 -9.85 -0.35 19.18
C PRO A 274 -11.07 -1.19 19.57
N CYS A 275 -12.06 -1.24 18.70
CA CYS A 275 -13.30 -1.99 18.89
C CYS A 275 -13.87 -2.37 17.52
N PRO A 276 -14.97 -3.15 17.48
CA PRO A 276 -15.59 -3.48 16.22
C PRO A 276 -15.91 -2.26 15.36
N ILE A 277 -15.53 -2.27 14.10
CA ILE A 277 -15.74 -1.19 13.14
C ILE A 277 -17.22 -0.84 12.98
N SER A 278 -18.11 -1.75 13.34
CA SER A 278 -19.55 -1.53 13.40
C SER A 278 -20.01 -0.48 14.41
N HIS A 279 -19.14 0.08 15.25
CA HIS A 279 -19.47 1.24 16.08
C HIS A 279 -19.44 2.58 15.32
N ILE A 280 -18.83 2.63 14.14
CA ILE A 280 -18.88 3.82 13.28
C ILE A 280 -20.26 3.90 12.63
N ASP A 281 -21.00 4.97 12.84
CA ASP A 281 -22.29 5.18 12.20
C ASP A 281 -22.18 5.94 10.86
N VAL A 282 -23.19 5.83 10.02
CA VAL A 282 -23.21 6.46 8.69
C VAL A 282 -23.21 8.00 8.80
N ARG A 283 -23.82 8.57 9.84
CA ARG A 283 -23.88 10.04 10.03
C ARG A 283 -22.50 10.62 10.25
N SER A 284 -21.67 9.93 11.04
CA SER A 284 -20.26 10.32 11.27
C SER A 284 -19.47 10.37 9.98
N VAL A 285 -19.63 9.36 9.10
CA VAL A 285 -18.96 9.34 7.79
C VAL A 285 -19.46 10.48 6.89
N LEU A 286 -20.77 10.68 6.81
CA LEU A 286 -21.38 11.76 6.03
C LEU A 286 -20.96 13.16 6.52
N ALA A 287 -20.78 13.35 7.82
CA ALA A 287 -20.28 14.61 8.37
C ALA A 287 -18.86 14.91 7.87
N MET A 288 -17.98 13.89 7.82
CA MET A 288 -16.63 14.05 7.29
C MET A 288 -16.63 14.32 5.78
N VAL A 289 -17.49 13.65 5.02
CA VAL A 289 -17.63 13.93 3.57
C VAL A 289 -17.99 15.41 3.35
N LYS A 290 -18.94 15.95 4.11
CA LYS A 290 -19.32 17.39 4.02
C LYS A 290 -18.19 18.33 4.41
N ALA A 291 -17.37 17.97 5.38
CA ALA A 291 -16.24 18.79 5.82
C ALA A 291 -15.07 18.79 4.81
N CYS A 292 -14.99 17.78 3.95
CA CYS A 292 -13.96 17.61 2.92
C CYS A 292 -14.42 18.04 1.51
N SER A 293 -15.70 18.38 1.33
CA SER A 293 -16.28 18.90 0.07
C SER A 293 -16.31 20.41 0.11
#